data_9cf7654c70c45b6c09871dc00d48876b
#
_entry.id   9cf7654c70c45b6c09871dc00d48876b
#
_cell.length_a   1.000
_cell.length_b   1.000
_cell.length_c   1.000
_cell.angle_alpha   90.00
_cell.angle_beta   90.00
_cell.angle_gamma   90.00
#
_symmetry.space_group_name_H-M   'P 1'
#
loop_
_entity.id
_entity.type
_entity.pdbx_description
1 polymer ?
#
loop_
_entity_poly.entity_id
_entity_poly.type
_entity_poly.pdbx_seq_one_letter_code
_entity_poly.pdbx_strand_id
1 'polypeptide(L)'
;MIRFGSDASPQLPPLQRNIRRGVKFALVAFALALACFSNTARGYVLEGQTWPAGSSLVFRVSMGNPLVPLLDGSTTWLTALSPAATMWSSNIQRVQLTATNASGSASSGDGVNSVVFSPSIFGQAFGSSTLAVTYYRYVGSGMLEADLLFNQAKVFNSYRGPLQFPGPGPAIVDIRRVFLHELGHAIGLNHPDAGGQQVVAVMNSIMSNQEVLSADDLAGAHFLYGTASSTPTPTPNPTPPPGSASHLANISTRMKIGVGDNVLIGGFIIRGTQSKKLFLRAIGPSLGSLGVANAINDPVMEVRGPTGAVVASNDDWTTGSQVSEIQSSGLAPSDPYESALIVTLSPGTYTAIVSGYNGAQGVGLVEAYEYDANTTRPSGNRRRSNDRWSHRSGQRR
;
A
#
# COMPACT_ATOMS: atom_id res chain seq x y z
N MET A 1 -12.30 -16.87 -3.87
CA MET A 1 -10.98 -16.47 -4.40
C MET A 1 -11.28 -15.53 -5.56
N ILE A 2 -10.92 -14.26 -5.44
CA ILE A 2 -11.24 -13.20 -6.42
C ILE A 2 -9.93 -12.88 -7.15
N ARG A 3 -9.91 -13.01 -8.48
CA ARG A 3 -8.73 -12.83 -9.32
C ARG A 3 -8.86 -11.62 -10.22
N PHE A 4 -7.75 -10.99 -10.53
CA PHE A 4 -7.60 -10.08 -11.66
C PHE A 4 -7.41 -10.91 -12.94
N GLY A 5 -7.97 -10.46 -14.06
CA GLY A 5 -7.77 -11.14 -15.33
C GLY A 5 -6.58 -10.51 -16.06
N SER A 6 -5.59 -11.31 -16.39
CA SER A 6 -4.54 -10.94 -17.33
C SER A 6 -4.90 -11.54 -18.69
N ASP A 7 -5.61 -10.81 -19.53
CA ASP A 7 -5.73 -11.20 -20.93
C ASP A 7 -4.89 -10.24 -21.77
N ALA A 8 -3.76 -10.77 -22.23
CA ALA A 8 -2.91 -10.11 -23.20
C ALA A 8 -3.74 -9.75 -24.43
N SER A 9 -3.54 -8.56 -24.95
CA SER A 9 -4.09 -8.14 -26.23
C SER A 9 -3.86 -9.20 -27.30
N PRO A 10 -4.82 -9.49 -28.18
CA PRO A 10 -4.65 -10.48 -29.24
C PRO A 10 -3.47 -10.11 -30.13
N GLN A 11 -2.48 -10.98 -30.14
CA GLN A 11 -1.34 -10.88 -31.06
C GLN A 11 -1.83 -11.09 -32.48
N LEU A 12 -1.58 -10.15 -33.36
CA LEU A 12 -1.71 -10.35 -34.80
C LEU A 12 -0.73 -11.44 -35.21
N PRO A 13 -1.13 -12.39 -36.11
CA PRO A 13 -0.27 -13.49 -36.48
C PRO A 13 1.01 -13.01 -37.18
N PRO A 14 2.16 -13.64 -36.92
CA PRO A 14 3.42 -13.26 -37.54
C PRO A 14 3.40 -13.59 -39.03
N LEU A 15 3.71 -12.62 -39.85
CA LEU A 15 4.02 -12.82 -41.27
C LEU A 15 5.25 -13.75 -41.39
N GLN A 16 5.04 -14.97 -41.84
CA GLN A 16 6.11 -15.89 -42.16
C GLN A 16 7.01 -15.30 -43.25
N ARG A 17 8.25 -15.09 -42.90
CA ARG A 17 9.32 -14.89 -43.90
C ARG A 17 10.37 -15.98 -43.71
N ASN A 18 10.30 -16.99 -44.59
CA ASN A 18 11.32 -18.00 -44.79
C ASN A 18 12.64 -17.35 -45.22
N ILE A 19 13.73 -17.55 -44.48
CA ILE A 19 15.08 -17.54 -45.06
C ILE A 19 15.85 -18.72 -44.45
N ARG A 20 16.26 -19.62 -45.32
CA ARG A 20 17.12 -20.78 -45.04
C ARG A 20 18.60 -20.39 -45.13
N ARG A 21 19.41 -21.19 -44.41
CA ARG A 21 20.89 -21.49 -44.49
C ARG A 21 21.76 -20.49 -43.68
N GLY A 22 22.72 -20.95 -42.89
CA GLY A 22 23.64 -22.05 -42.98
C GLY A 22 24.43 -22.23 -41.67
N VAL A 23 24.70 -23.45 -41.39
CA VAL A 23 25.50 -23.94 -40.24
C VAL A 23 26.99 -23.69 -40.49
N LYS A 24 27.72 -23.13 -39.53
CA LYS A 24 29.14 -23.39 -39.32
C LYS A 24 29.45 -23.46 -37.82
N PHE A 25 29.87 -24.61 -37.39
CA PHE A 25 30.47 -24.88 -36.08
C PHE A 25 31.81 -24.16 -35.97
N ALA A 26 32.00 -23.42 -34.88
CA ALA A 26 33.32 -23.10 -34.36
C ALA A 26 33.31 -23.35 -32.85
N LEU A 27 33.98 -24.46 -32.46
CA LEU A 27 34.36 -24.70 -31.09
C LEU A 27 35.39 -23.67 -30.67
N VAL A 28 35.08 -22.88 -29.67
CA VAL A 28 36.06 -22.11 -28.88
C VAL A 28 35.82 -22.47 -27.42
N ALA A 29 36.78 -23.19 -26.85
CA ALA A 29 36.85 -23.42 -25.43
C ALA A 29 37.01 -22.08 -24.71
N PHE A 30 36.00 -21.66 -23.94
CA PHE A 30 36.07 -20.49 -23.07
C PHE A 30 36.13 -20.95 -21.63
N ALA A 31 37.24 -20.59 -20.98
CA ALA A 31 37.51 -20.90 -19.59
C ALA A 31 36.38 -20.36 -18.68
N LEU A 32 35.89 -21.23 -17.79
CA LEU A 32 34.94 -20.90 -16.74
C LEU A 32 35.57 -19.88 -15.77
N ALA A 33 35.32 -18.60 -15.95
CA ALA A 33 35.34 -17.66 -14.85
C ALA A 33 33.96 -17.73 -14.20
N LEU A 34 33.88 -18.42 -13.06
CA LEU A 34 32.70 -18.40 -12.18
C LEU A 34 32.59 -17.00 -11.58
N ALA A 35 32.01 -16.06 -12.32
CA ALA A 35 31.43 -14.88 -11.71
C ALA A 35 30.12 -15.34 -11.06
N CYS A 36 30.12 -15.44 -9.75
CA CYS A 36 28.89 -15.49 -8.96
C CYS A 36 28.11 -14.20 -9.24
N PHE A 37 27.34 -14.18 -10.30
CA PHE A 37 26.20 -13.27 -10.37
C PHE A 37 25.21 -13.80 -9.35
N SER A 38 25.15 -13.15 -8.19
CA SER A 38 23.99 -13.23 -7.34
C SER A 38 22.80 -12.81 -8.20
N ASN A 39 22.09 -13.78 -8.76
CA ASN A 39 20.73 -13.58 -9.24
C ASN A 39 19.90 -13.21 -8.01
N THR A 40 19.86 -11.93 -7.67
CA THR A 40 18.79 -11.44 -6.83
C THR A 40 17.52 -11.71 -7.60
N ALA A 41 16.78 -12.74 -7.20
CA ALA A 41 15.49 -13.06 -7.76
C ALA A 41 14.66 -11.77 -7.67
N ARG A 42 14.37 -11.14 -8.82
CA ARG A 42 13.48 -9.99 -8.88
C ARG A 42 12.10 -10.51 -8.57
N GLY A 43 11.41 -9.92 -7.59
CA GLY A 43 10.06 -10.32 -7.24
C GLY A 43 9.04 -9.88 -8.29
N TYR A 44 9.20 -8.66 -8.86
CA TYR A 44 8.28 -8.10 -9.84
C TYR A 44 8.41 -8.74 -11.24
N VAL A 45 7.29 -8.73 -11.96
CA VAL A 45 7.19 -9.16 -13.36
C VAL A 45 6.76 -7.98 -14.22
N LEU A 46 7.25 -7.91 -15.46
CA LEU A 46 6.99 -6.81 -16.39
C LEU A 46 6.14 -7.28 -17.57
N GLU A 47 5.28 -6.39 -18.09
CA GLU A 47 4.52 -6.59 -19.34
C GLU A 47 5.42 -6.54 -20.59
N GLY A 48 6.57 -5.88 -20.50
CA GLY A 48 7.49 -5.67 -21.63
C GLY A 48 7.24 -4.38 -22.40
N GLN A 49 6.16 -3.67 -22.13
CA GLN A 49 5.82 -2.37 -22.72
C GLN A 49 5.94 -1.27 -21.66
N THR A 50 6.29 -0.05 -22.10
CA THR A 50 6.47 1.11 -21.22
C THR A 50 6.02 2.39 -21.91
N TRP A 51 5.68 3.39 -21.12
CA TRP A 51 5.46 4.75 -21.64
C TRP A 51 6.79 5.46 -21.90
N PRO A 52 6.83 6.35 -22.90
CA PRO A 52 7.99 7.24 -23.09
C PRO A 52 8.27 8.07 -21.84
N ALA A 53 9.55 8.35 -21.58
CA ALA A 53 9.93 9.22 -20.46
C ALA A 53 9.35 10.63 -20.64
N GLY A 54 8.82 11.21 -19.57
CA GLY A 54 8.13 12.50 -19.58
C GLY A 54 6.63 12.42 -19.90
N SER A 55 6.07 11.21 -20.09
CA SER A 55 4.65 11.04 -20.32
C SER A 55 3.81 11.48 -19.13
N SER A 56 2.71 12.19 -19.41
CA SER A 56 1.67 12.57 -18.44
C SER A 56 0.42 11.75 -18.75
N LEU A 57 0.14 10.75 -17.93
CA LEU A 57 -0.97 9.82 -18.11
C LEU A 57 -2.20 10.36 -17.40
N VAL A 58 -3.19 10.79 -18.16
CA VAL A 58 -4.46 11.26 -17.63
C VAL A 58 -5.49 10.15 -17.78
N PHE A 59 -5.92 9.57 -16.66
CA PHE A 59 -6.99 8.57 -16.61
C PHE A 59 -8.34 9.26 -16.46
N ARG A 60 -9.19 9.13 -17.47
CA ARG A 60 -10.50 9.78 -17.55
C ARG A 60 -11.57 8.90 -16.92
N VAL A 61 -12.00 9.25 -15.71
CA VAL A 61 -12.98 8.50 -14.92
C VAL A 61 -14.40 8.84 -15.38
N SER A 62 -14.99 7.94 -16.17
CA SER A 62 -16.35 8.03 -16.72
C SER A 62 -17.25 6.95 -16.13
N MET A 63 -17.34 6.89 -14.80
CA MET A 63 -18.08 5.85 -14.05
C MET A 63 -19.43 6.33 -13.52
N GLY A 64 -19.86 7.55 -13.87
CA GLY A 64 -20.99 8.22 -13.24
C GLY A 64 -20.70 8.58 -11.78
N ASN A 65 -21.76 8.69 -10.98
CA ASN A 65 -21.66 8.89 -9.54
C ASN A 65 -22.25 7.71 -8.79
N PRO A 66 -21.72 7.35 -7.61
CA PRO A 66 -22.37 6.41 -6.73
C PRO A 66 -23.70 6.98 -6.26
N LEU A 67 -24.71 6.12 -6.10
CA LEU A 67 -26.06 6.54 -5.66
C LEU A 67 -26.10 7.03 -4.21
N VAL A 68 -25.14 6.59 -3.40
CA VAL A 68 -24.95 6.96 -1.99
C VAL A 68 -23.46 7.19 -1.74
N PRO A 69 -23.08 7.98 -0.71
CA PRO A 69 -21.69 8.08 -0.32
C PRO A 69 -21.05 6.72 -0.09
N LEU A 70 -19.80 6.57 -0.54
CA LEU A 70 -19.02 5.34 -0.37
C LEU A 70 -18.64 5.14 1.11
N LEU A 71 -18.28 3.93 1.49
CA LEU A 71 -17.98 3.57 2.89
C LEU A 71 -16.79 4.34 3.48
N ASP A 72 -15.88 4.86 2.64
CA ASP A 72 -14.79 5.73 3.07
C ASP A 72 -15.16 7.21 3.14
N GLY A 73 -16.42 7.56 2.89
CA GLY A 73 -16.95 8.92 2.86
C GLY A 73 -16.81 9.63 1.52
N SER A 74 -16.20 9.01 0.51
CA SER A 74 -16.10 9.59 -0.84
C SER A 74 -17.49 9.74 -1.46
N THR A 75 -17.74 10.87 -2.11
CA THR A 75 -19.04 11.18 -2.77
C THR A 75 -19.01 10.92 -4.27
N THR A 76 -17.83 10.71 -4.86
CA THR A 76 -17.65 10.38 -6.27
C THR A 76 -16.64 9.26 -6.44
N TRP A 77 -16.71 8.53 -7.55
CA TRP A 77 -15.68 7.54 -7.89
C TRP A 77 -14.31 8.21 -8.07
N LEU A 78 -14.26 9.38 -8.69
CA LEU A 78 -13.00 10.11 -8.85
C LEU A 78 -12.31 10.38 -7.51
N THR A 79 -13.07 10.83 -6.49
CA THR A 79 -12.52 11.10 -5.15
C THR A 79 -11.94 9.85 -4.51
N ALA A 80 -12.59 8.69 -4.70
CA ALA A 80 -12.11 7.40 -4.19
C ALA A 80 -10.86 6.92 -4.93
N LEU A 81 -10.75 7.14 -6.24
CA LEU A 81 -9.69 6.60 -7.10
C LEU A 81 -8.43 7.48 -7.15
N SER A 82 -8.57 8.81 -7.10
CA SER A 82 -7.44 9.75 -7.24
C SER A 82 -6.24 9.46 -6.33
N PRO A 83 -6.41 9.04 -5.05
CA PRO A 83 -5.28 8.70 -4.20
C PRO A 83 -4.40 7.57 -4.73
N ALA A 84 -4.97 6.61 -5.48
CA ALA A 84 -4.19 5.52 -6.08
C ALA A 84 -3.29 6.01 -7.23
N ALA A 85 -3.80 6.91 -8.09
CA ALA A 85 -2.97 7.54 -9.12
C ALA A 85 -1.84 8.38 -8.52
N THR A 86 -2.14 9.15 -7.47
CA THR A 86 -1.14 9.91 -6.72
C THR A 86 -0.09 9.01 -6.11
N MET A 87 -0.48 7.83 -5.59
CA MET A 87 0.44 6.89 -4.97
C MET A 87 1.49 6.37 -5.95
N TRP A 88 1.12 6.03 -7.18
CA TRP A 88 2.09 5.68 -8.22
C TRP A 88 2.94 6.90 -8.63
N SER A 89 2.31 8.03 -8.97
CA SER A 89 2.99 9.24 -9.42
C SER A 89 4.04 9.76 -8.45
N SER A 90 3.77 9.71 -7.15
CA SER A 90 4.71 10.20 -6.13
C SER A 90 5.95 9.33 -5.94
N ASN A 91 5.94 8.10 -6.47
CA ASN A 91 7.03 7.16 -6.32
C ASN A 91 7.89 6.97 -7.58
N ILE A 92 7.44 7.44 -8.76
CA ILE A 92 8.17 7.29 -10.03
C ILE A 92 8.51 8.64 -10.64
N GLN A 93 9.66 8.72 -11.34
CA GLN A 93 10.20 9.98 -11.83
C GLN A 93 9.74 10.32 -13.25
N ARG A 94 9.85 9.33 -14.18
CA ARG A 94 9.77 9.60 -15.62
C ARG A 94 8.35 9.59 -16.21
N VAL A 95 7.35 9.26 -15.41
CA VAL A 95 5.94 9.23 -15.81
C VAL A 95 5.08 9.79 -14.67
N GLN A 96 4.06 10.55 -15.02
CA GLN A 96 3.11 11.09 -14.03
C GLN A 96 1.71 10.57 -14.33
N LEU A 97 0.99 10.14 -13.29
CA LEU A 97 -0.37 9.63 -13.38
C LEU A 97 -1.32 10.60 -12.68
N THR A 98 -2.42 10.91 -13.33
CA THR A 98 -3.52 11.70 -12.75
C THR A 98 -4.85 11.08 -13.14
N ALA A 99 -5.86 11.23 -12.28
CA ALA A 99 -7.23 10.86 -12.57
C ALA A 99 -8.08 12.13 -12.68
N THR A 100 -8.96 12.20 -13.69
CA THR A 100 -9.83 13.36 -13.91
C THR A 100 -11.26 12.91 -14.21
N ASN A 101 -12.24 13.71 -13.84
CA ASN A 101 -13.62 13.41 -14.18
C ASN A 101 -13.86 13.54 -15.69
N ALA A 102 -14.64 12.61 -16.23
CA ALA A 102 -15.03 12.62 -17.63
C ALA A 102 -16.42 12.01 -17.82
N SER A 103 -16.93 12.05 -19.02
CA SER A 103 -18.16 11.38 -19.47
C SER A 103 -17.90 10.66 -20.78
N GLY A 104 -18.63 9.58 -21.04
CA GLY A 104 -18.51 8.78 -22.24
C GLY A 104 -18.12 7.32 -21.93
N SER A 105 -18.03 6.51 -22.96
CA SER A 105 -17.59 5.11 -22.92
C SER A 105 -16.12 5.01 -23.32
N ALA A 106 -15.44 3.96 -22.90
CA ALA A 106 -14.11 3.63 -23.42
C ALA A 106 -14.19 3.18 -24.88
N SER A 107 -13.18 3.56 -25.67
CA SER A 107 -13.03 3.14 -27.06
C SER A 107 -11.56 2.82 -27.33
N SER A 108 -11.27 1.57 -27.61
CA SER A 108 -9.88 1.17 -27.91
C SER A 108 -9.33 1.86 -29.15
N GLY A 109 -8.23 2.56 -29.03
CA GLY A 109 -7.49 3.19 -30.11
C GLY A 109 -7.85 4.65 -30.36
N ASP A 110 -8.45 5.31 -29.39
CA ASP A 110 -8.75 6.74 -29.44
C ASP A 110 -7.67 7.60 -28.78
N GLY A 111 -6.63 6.98 -28.22
CA GLY A 111 -5.52 7.65 -27.53
C GLY A 111 -5.90 8.22 -26.17
N VAL A 112 -7.01 7.76 -25.59
CA VAL A 112 -7.54 8.21 -24.28
C VAL A 112 -7.45 7.05 -23.30
N ASN A 113 -6.88 7.29 -22.13
CA ASN A 113 -6.90 6.31 -21.04
C ASN A 113 -8.22 6.45 -20.28
N SER A 114 -9.17 5.59 -20.56
CA SER A 114 -10.51 5.62 -19.99
C SER A 114 -10.62 4.73 -18.76
N VAL A 115 -11.44 5.14 -17.78
CA VAL A 115 -11.78 4.33 -16.58
C VAL A 115 -13.29 4.26 -16.52
N VAL A 116 -13.85 3.07 -16.76
CA VAL A 116 -15.30 2.89 -16.91
C VAL A 116 -15.79 1.62 -16.24
N PHE A 117 -17.07 1.59 -15.83
CA PHE A 117 -17.79 0.32 -15.65
C PHE A 117 -18.21 -0.19 -17.04
N SER A 118 -17.91 -1.46 -17.30
CA SER A 118 -18.22 -2.08 -18.60
C SER A 118 -18.86 -3.46 -18.44
N PRO A 119 -19.79 -3.84 -19.33
CA PRO A 119 -20.34 -5.20 -19.37
C PRO A 119 -19.38 -6.20 -20.01
N SER A 120 -18.38 -5.72 -20.76
CA SER A 120 -17.44 -6.55 -21.52
C SER A 120 -16.10 -5.85 -21.71
N ILE A 121 -15.08 -6.62 -22.09
CA ILE A 121 -13.76 -6.12 -22.49
C ILE A 121 -13.83 -5.91 -24.01
N PHE A 122 -14.33 -4.75 -24.45
CA PHE A 122 -14.54 -4.43 -25.87
C PHE A 122 -15.23 -5.56 -26.67
N GLY A 123 -16.34 -6.10 -26.10
CA GLY A 123 -17.12 -7.17 -26.71
C GLY A 123 -16.76 -8.58 -26.24
N GLN A 124 -15.66 -8.80 -25.54
CA GLN A 124 -15.31 -10.06 -24.91
C GLN A 124 -15.87 -10.13 -23.48
N ALA A 125 -16.33 -11.29 -23.04
CA ALA A 125 -16.85 -11.45 -21.68
C ALA A 125 -15.73 -11.39 -20.64
N PHE A 126 -16.01 -10.78 -19.50
CA PHE A 126 -15.14 -10.91 -18.32
C PHE A 126 -15.14 -12.37 -17.80
N GLY A 127 -14.00 -12.84 -17.30
CA GLY A 127 -13.93 -14.06 -16.52
C GLY A 127 -14.84 -13.98 -15.28
N SER A 128 -15.33 -15.11 -14.80
CA SER A 128 -16.29 -15.17 -13.68
C SER A 128 -15.76 -14.52 -12.38
N SER A 129 -14.45 -14.56 -12.15
CA SER A 129 -13.77 -13.97 -10.99
C SER A 129 -13.10 -12.62 -11.28
N THR A 130 -13.08 -12.16 -12.54
CA THR A 130 -12.40 -10.92 -12.95
C THR A 130 -13.12 -9.70 -12.41
N LEU A 131 -12.37 -8.81 -11.75
CA LEU A 131 -12.85 -7.56 -11.17
C LEU A 131 -12.76 -6.40 -12.16
N ALA A 132 -11.59 -6.26 -12.79
CA ALA A 132 -11.31 -5.28 -13.81
C ALA A 132 -10.26 -5.83 -14.77
N VAL A 133 -10.01 -5.13 -15.85
CA VAL A 133 -8.96 -5.42 -16.83
C VAL A 133 -8.38 -4.11 -17.32
N THR A 134 -7.05 -4.03 -17.37
CA THR A 134 -6.35 -2.98 -18.10
C THR A 134 -6.10 -3.44 -19.53
N TYR A 135 -6.79 -2.82 -20.48
CA TYR A 135 -6.59 -3.04 -21.89
C TYR A 135 -5.66 -1.97 -22.45
N TYR A 136 -4.44 -2.33 -22.86
CA TYR A 136 -3.48 -1.37 -23.36
C TYR A 136 -3.11 -1.61 -24.82
N ARG A 137 -2.77 -0.53 -25.51
CA ARG A 137 -2.26 -0.54 -26.89
C ARG A 137 -0.82 -0.05 -26.91
N TYR A 138 -0.05 -0.63 -27.81
CA TYR A 138 1.38 -0.32 -27.93
C TYR A 138 1.90 -0.49 -29.35
N VAL A 139 3.04 0.15 -29.64
CA VAL A 139 3.83 -0.06 -30.86
C VAL A 139 5.28 -0.34 -30.45
N GLY A 140 5.79 -1.49 -30.84
CA GLY A 140 7.07 -1.99 -30.33
C GLY A 140 7.02 -2.20 -28.81
N SER A 141 7.86 -1.51 -28.06
CA SER A 141 7.81 -1.48 -26.61
C SER A 141 7.12 -0.25 -26.03
N GLY A 142 6.64 0.67 -26.86
CA GLY A 142 6.02 1.93 -26.44
C GLY A 142 4.52 1.80 -26.24
N MET A 143 4.02 2.01 -25.03
CA MET A 143 2.59 2.12 -24.74
C MET A 143 2.02 3.41 -25.35
N LEU A 144 0.80 3.32 -25.85
CA LEU A 144 0.08 4.44 -26.49
C LEU A 144 -1.21 4.77 -25.73
N GLU A 145 -1.84 3.77 -25.11
CA GLU A 145 -3.16 3.88 -24.50
C GLU A 145 -3.34 2.77 -23.46
N ALA A 146 -4.05 3.05 -22.39
CA ALA A 146 -4.42 2.06 -21.38
C ALA A 146 -5.84 2.37 -20.84
N ASP A 147 -6.81 1.52 -21.18
CA ASP A 147 -8.19 1.59 -20.71
C ASP A 147 -8.39 0.65 -19.54
N LEU A 148 -8.97 1.14 -18.47
CA LEU A 148 -9.29 0.37 -17.26
C LEU A 148 -10.80 0.06 -17.24
N LEU A 149 -11.15 -1.19 -17.51
CA LEU A 149 -12.51 -1.66 -17.63
C LEU A 149 -12.92 -2.42 -16.39
N PHE A 150 -13.77 -1.82 -15.56
CA PHE A 150 -14.30 -2.43 -14.34
C PHE A 150 -15.52 -3.26 -14.66
N ASN A 151 -15.53 -4.53 -14.22
CA ASN A 151 -16.62 -5.46 -14.47
C ASN A 151 -17.90 -5.00 -13.74
N GLN A 152 -18.86 -4.46 -14.47
CA GLN A 152 -20.10 -3.93 -13.91
C GLN A 152 -20.99 -4.98 -13.21
N ALA A 153 -20.71 -6.28 -13.39
CA ALA A 153 -21.43 -7.35 -12.68
C ALA A 153 -20.93 -7.54 -11.24
N LYS A 154 -19.91 -6.79 -10.79
CA LYS A 154 -19.37 -6.82 -9.43
C LYS A 154 -19.91 -5.67 -8.59
N VAL A 155 -19.98 -5.88 -7.28
CA VAL A 155 -20.41 -4.84 -6.34
C VAL A 155 -19.18 -4.10 -5.84
N PHE A 156 -19.03 -2.85 -6.25
CA PHE A 156 -17.93 -1.99 -5.86
C PHE A 156 -18.34 -0.99 -4.78
N ASN A 157 -17.40 -0.71 -3.89
CA ASN A 157 -17.45 0.38 -2.92
C ASN A 157 -16.02 0.89 -2.70
N SER A 158 -15.83 1.92 -1.89
CA SER A 158 -14.49 2.33 -1.41
C SER A 158 -14.49 2.29 0.11
N TYR A 159 -13.52 1.57 0.68
CA TYR A 159 -13.37 1.42 2.14
C TYR A 159 -11.91 1.20 2.51
N ARG A 160 -11.62 1.25 3.81
CA ARG A 160 -10.29 0.98 4.37
C ARG A 160 -10.34 -0.27 5.24
N GLY A 161 -9.17 -0.87 5.47
CA GLY A 161 -9.03 -2.05 6.31
C GLY A 161 -9.28 -3.37 5.56
N PRO A 162 -9.59 -4.47 6.23
CA PRO A 162 -9.68 -5.80 5.64
C PRO A 162 -10.74 -5.91 4.54
N LEU A 163 -10.52 -6.83 3.61
CA LEU A 163 -11.51 -7.18 2.58
C LEU A 163 -12.85 -7.57 3.22
N GLN A 164 -13.94 -7.08 2.64
CA GLN A 164 -15.29 -7.27 3.16
C GLN A 164 -16.03 -8.39 2.41
N PHE A 165 -16.49 -9.38 3.17
CA PHE A 165 -17.28 -10.51 2.68
C PHE A 165 -18.59 -10.59 3.49
N PRO A 166 -19.62 -9.81 3.14
CA PRO A 166 -20.88 -9.78 3.90
C PRO A 166 -21.69 -11.06 3.71
N GLY A 167 -21.51 -12.04 4.59
CA GLY A 167 -22.34 -13.26 4.68
C GLY A 167 -22.59 -13.96 3.35
N PRO A 168 -23.85 -14.39 3.07
CA PRO A 168 -24.19 -15.10 1.84
C PRO A 168 -24.30 -14.21 0.59
N GLY A 169 -24.08 -12.89 0.72
CA GLY A 169 -24.10 -11.93 -0.38
C GLY A 169 -22.80 -11.91 -1.20
N PRO A 170 -22.80 -11.18 -2.34
CA PRO A 170 -21.58 -10.97 -3.10
C PRO A 170 -20.55 -10.18 -2.28
N ALA A 171 -19.27 -10.47 -2.49
CA ALA A 171 -18.18 -9.69 -1.89
C ALA A 171 -18.30 -8.22 -2.29
N ILE A 172 -18.09 -7.31 -1.34
CA ILE A 172 -17.97 -5.88 -1.60
C ILE A 172 -16.52 -5.59 -1.97
N VAL A 173 -16.28 -5.22 -3.22
CA VAL A 173 -14.95 -5.00 -3.77
C VAL A 173 -14.51 -3.57 -3.50
N ASP A 174 -13.32 -3.38 -2.89
CA ASP A 174 -12.75 -2.04 -2.75
C ASP A 174 -12.19 -1.58 -4.11
N ILE A 175 -12.89 -0.64 -4.71
CA ILE A 175 -12.57 -0.12 -6.05
C ILE A 175 -11.20 0.56 -6.10
N ARG A 176 -10.74 1.20 -5.01
CA ARG A 176 -9.44 1.86 -4.94
C ARG A 176 -8.29 0.85 -5.02
N ARG A 177 -8.40 -0.31 -4.33
CA ARG A 177 -7.41 -1.39 -4.44
C ARG A 177 -7.34 -1.94 -5.85
N VAL A 178 -8.50 -2.17 -6.48
CA VAL A 178 -8.55 -2.63 -7.86
C VAL A 178 -7.93 -1.59 -8.79
N PHE A 179 -8.27 -0.32 -8.65
CA PHE A 179 -7.68 0.74 -9.47
C PHE A 179 -6.17 0.88 -9.26
N LEU A 180 -5.69 0.74 -8.02
CA LEU A 180 -4.26 0.76 -7.70
C LEU A 180 -3.50 -0.37 -8.43
N HIS A 181 -4.09 -1.57 -8.48
CA HIS A 181 -3.58 -2.73 -9.21
C HIS A 181 -3.60 -2.50 -10.73
N GLU A 182 -4.73 -2.08 -11.29
CA GLU A 182 -4.89 -1.84 -12.73
C GLU A 182 -3.96 -0.74 -13.24
N LEU A 183 -3.69 0.30 -12.42
CA LEU A 183 -2.68 1.30 -12.75
C LEU A 183 -1.28 0.71 -12.85
N GLY A 184 -0.96 -0.33 -12.09
CA GLY A 184 0.30 -1.06 -12.21
C GLY A 184 0.45 -1.73 -13.58
N HIS A 185 -0.60 -2.38 -14.10
CA HIS A 185 -0.62 -2.87 -15.48
C HIS A 185 -0.49 -1.73 -16.49
N ALA A 186 -1.22 -0.65 -16.27
CA ALA A 186 -1.16 0.53 -17.15
C ALA A 186 0.24 1.16 -17.23
N ILE A 187 1.11 0.93 -16.26
CA ILE A 187 2.51 1.38 -16.31
C ILE A 187 3.50 0.26 -16.67
N GLY A 188 3.04 -0.95 -16.99
CA GLY A 188 3.87 -2.04 -17.51
C GLY A 188 4.31 -3.09 -16.50
N LEU A 189 3.66 -3.17 -15.34
CA LEU A 189 3.86 -4.24 -14.35
C LEU A 189 2.88 -5.39 -14.62
N ASN A 190 3.32 -6.62 -14.41
CA ASN A 190 2.52 -7.84 -14.50
C ASN A 190 2.47 -8.55 -13.15
N HIS A 191 1.70 -9.63 -13.06
CA HIS A 191 1.46 -10.40 -11.85
C HIS A 191 2.69 -11.18 -11.40
N PRO A 192 3.33 -10.85 -10.27
CA PRO A 192 4.50 -11.59 -9.78
C PRO A 192 4.17 -13.04 -9.37
N ASP A 193 3.00 -13.29 -8.78
CA ASP A 193 2.55 -14.63 -8.39
C ASP A 193 2.26 -15.52 -9.61
N ALA A 194 1.74 -14.98 -10.72
CA ALA A 194 1.63 -15.70 -11.98
C ALA A 194 2.99 -15.99 -12.61
N GLY A 195 3.99 -15.15 -12.38
CA GLY A 195 5.39 -15.37 -12.72
C GLY A 195 6.13 -16.35 -11.79
N GLY A 196 5.43 -16.96 -10.83
CA GLY A 196 6.00 -17.92 -9.88
C GLY A 196 6.69 -17.30 -8.68
N GLN A 197 6.59 -15.97 -8.49
CA GLN A 197 7.16 -15.26 -7.35
C GLN A 197 6.23 -15.34 -6.13
N GLN A 198 6.81 -15.49 -4.94
CA GLN A 198 6.07 -15.51 -3.67
C GLN A 198 6.33 -14.21 -2.91
N VAL A 199 5.77 -13.12 -3.40
CA VAL A 199 5.94 -11.78 -2.82
C VAL A 199 4.61 -11.20 -2.36
N VAL A 200 4.67 -10.29 -1.40
CA VAL A 200 3.51 -9.47 -1.04
C VAL A 200 3.50 -8.26 -1.99
N ALA A 201 2.53 -8.21 -2.86
CA ALA A 201 2.41 -7.14 -3.85
C ALA A 201 0.95 -6.77 -4.10
N VAL A 202 0.70 -5.50 -4.43
CA VAL A 202 -0.57 -5.05 -5.00
C VAL A 202 -0.80 -5.73 -6.34
N MET A 203 0.30 -5.98 -7.08
CA MET A 203 0.28 -6.61 -8.40
C MET A 203 0.04 -8.13 -8.38
N ASN A 204 -0.14 -8.77 -7.23
CA ASN A 204 -0.55 -10.18 -7.22
C ASN A 204 -1.92 -10.36 -7.87
N SER A 205 -2.09 -11.45 -8.64
CA SER A 205 -3.32 -11.77 -9.39
C SER A 205 -4.55 -11.99 -8.49
N ILE A 206 -4.34 -12.13 -7.18
CA ILE A 206 -5.39 -12.31 -6.18
C ILE A 206 -5.42 -11.08 -5.28
N MET A 207 -6.55 -10.39 -5.24
CA MET A 207 -6.75 -9.25 -4.35
C MET A 207 -6.55 -9.63 -2.88
N SER A 208 -5.73 -8.86 -2.19
CA SER A 208 -5.39 -9.03 -0.78
C SER A 208 -5.79 -7.80 0.05
N ASN A 209 -5.41 -7.79 1.32
CA ASN A 209 -5.60 -6.62 2.20
C ASN A 209 -4.64 -5.45 1.89
N GLN A 210 -3.77 -5.57 0.88
CA GLN A 210 -2.85 -4.50 0.49
C GLN A 210 -3.61 -3.28 -0.03
N GLU A 211 -3.36 -2.13 0.60
CA GLU A 211 -3.96 -0.84 0.24
C GLU A 211 -2.93 0.17 -0.28
N VAL A 212 -1.66 -0.18 -0.18
CA VAL A 212 -0.50 0.63 -0.54
C VAL A 212 0.49 -0.20 -1.33
N LEU A 213 1.30 0.47 -2.15
CA LEU A 213 2.35 -0.19 -2.92
C LEU A 213 3.35 -0.89 -2.00
N SER A 214 3.67 -2.12 -2.30
CA SER A 214 4.70 -2.89 -1.61
C SER A 214 6.10 -2.52 -2.11
N ALA A 215 7.12 -3.03 -1.44
CA ALA A 215 8.50 -2.88 -1.90
C ALA A 215 8.72 -3.50 -3.29
N ASP A 216 8.02 -4.59 -3.60
CA ASP A 216 8.09 -5.26 -4.89
C ASP A 216 7.44 -4.45 -6.01
N ASP A 217 6.24 -3.91 -5.79
CA ASP A 217 5.57 -3.01 -6.72
C ASP A 217 6.45 -1.79 -7.04
N LEU A 218 7.05 -1.19 -6.01
CA LEU A 218 7.95 -0.06 -6.16
C LEU A 218 9.23 -0.43 -6.90
N ALA A 219 9.82 -1.60 -6.63
CA ALA A 219 11.03 -2.04 -7.31
C ALA A 219 10.79 -2.20 -8.82
N GLY A 220 9.65 -2.77 -9.22
CA GLY A 220 9.25 -2.88 -10.62
C GLY A 220 9.04 -1.52 -11.28
N ALA A 221 8.30 -0.63 -10.63
CA ALA A 221 8.04 0.71 -11.14
C ALA A 221 9.32 1.58 -11.24
N HIS A 222 10.22 1.48 -10.26
CA HIS A 222 11.51 2.16 -10.29
C HIS A 222 12.42 1.63 -11.39
N PHE A 223 12.38 0.32 -11.66
CA PHE A 223 13.12 -0.26 -12.79
C PHE A 223 12.66 0.36 -14.12
N LEU A 224 11.35 0.52 -14.32
CA LEU A 224 10.79 1.09 -15.55
C LEU A 224 10.99 2.61 -15.66
N TYR A 225 10.74 3.34 -14.58
CA TYR A 225 10.59 4.80 -14.63
C TYR A 225 11.51 5.59 -13.71
N GLY A 226 12.42 4.92 -13.00
CA GLY A 226 13.30 5.56 -12.03
C GLY A 226 12.58 5.95 -10.74
N THR A 227 13.35 6.10 -9.69
CA THR A 227 12.86 6.56 -8.39
C THR A 227 12.56 8.05 -8.47
N ALA A 228 11.41 8.48 -7.97
CA ALA A 228 11.10 9.90 -7.86
C ALA A 228 12.24 10.58 -7.06
N SER A 229 12.93 11.51 -7.71
CA SER A 229 13.99 12.24 -7.05
C SER A 229 13.40 13.16 -6.01
N SER A 230 13.76 12.99 -4.75
CA SER A 230 13.36 13.88 -3.66
C SER A 230 14.16 15.19 -3.68
N THR A 231 14.42 15.75 -4.88
CA THR A 231 14.94 17.10 -4.99
C THR A 231 13.76 18.03 -5.26
N PRO A 232 13.23 18.75 -4.27
CA PRO A 232 12.25 19.78 -4.54
C PRO A 232 12.98 20.91 -5.26
N THR A 233 12.67 21.13 -6.56
CA THR A 233 12.86 22.44 -7.15
C THR A 233 11.96 23.40 -6.37
N PRO A 234 12.49 24.46 -5.74
CA PRO A 234 11.67 25.38 -4.97
C PRO A 234 10.78 26.17 -5.90
N THR A 235 9.56 25.71 -6.12
CA THR A 235 8.46 26.60 -6.51
C THR A 235 8.13 27.40 -5.24
N PRO A 236 8.03 28.75 -5.29
CA PRO A 236 7.66 29.51 -4.12
C PRO A 236 6.24 29.09 -3.69
N ASN A 237 6.19 28.26 -2.66
CA ASN A 237 4.98 27.83 -2.00
C ASN A 237 4.42 29.04 -1.25
N PRO A 238 3.12 29.38 -1.33
CA PRO A 238 2.54 30.33 -0.40
C PRO A 238 2.79 29.80 1.00
N THR A 239 3.46 30.59 1.80
CA THR A 239 3.77 30.31 3.21
C THR A 239 2.51 29.84 3.92
N PRO A 240 2.44 28.58 4.42
CA PRO A 240 1.32 28.18 5.27
C PRO A 240 1.32 29.02 6.55
N PRO A 241 0.15 29.34 7.09
CA PRO A 241 0.11 30.05 8.37
C PRO A 241 0.86 29.22 9.43
N PRO A 242 1.62 29.85 10.32
CA PRO A 242 2.35 29.14 11.36
C PRO A 242 1.36 28.44 12.29
N GLY A 243 1.35 27.10 12.32
CA GLY A 243 0.59 26.35 13.30
C GLY A 243 0.04 24.97 12.93
N SER A 244 0.41 24.34 11.82
CA SER A 244 -0.04 22.97 11.52
C SER A 244 1.09 22.15 10.90
N ALA A 245 2.00 21.67 11.72
CA ALA A 245 2.83 20.53 11.32
C ALA A 245 1.90 19.31 11.26
N SER A 246 1.72 18.71 10.07
CA SER A 246 1.05 17.42 9.97
C SER A 246 1.96 16.36 10.58
N HIS A 247 1.48 15.68 11.60
CA HIS A 247 2.18 14.63 12.29
C HIS A 247 1.66 13.27 11.84
N LEU A 248 2.56 12.30 11.65
CA LEU A 248 2.17 10.92 11.48
C LEU A 248 1.63 10.41 12.82
N ALA A 249 0.32 10.13 12.89
CA ALA A 249 -0.28 9.70 14.15
C ALA A 249 0.14 8.28 14.55
N ASN A 250 0.18 7.34 13.59
CA ASN A 250 0.52 5.93 13.84
C ASN A 250 0.92 5.20 12.55
N ILE A 251 1.85 4.23 12.68
CA ILE A 251 2.08 3.15 11.72
C ILE A 251 1.90 1.84 12.46
N SER A 252 1.12 0.90 11.90
CA SER A 252 0.95 -0.43 12.47
C SER A 252 1.05 -1.53 11.42
N THR A 253 1.68 -2.66 11.79
CA THR A 253 1.85 -3.83 10.93
C THR A 253 1.60 -5.10 11.72
N ARG A 254 0.73 -5.99 11.19
CA ARG A 254 0.41 -7.30 11.79
C ARG A 254 0.91 -8.43 10.89
N MET A 255 1.68 -9.35 11.47
CA MET A 255 2.27 -10.50 10.77
C MET A 255 2.30 -11.74 11.67
N LYS A 256 2.47 -12.92 11.04
CA LYS A 256 2.89 -14.14 11.74
C LYS A 256 4.37 -14.05 12.05
N ILE A 257 4.72 -14.24 13.33
CA ILE A 257 6.08 -14.32 13.86
C ILE A 257 6.43 -15.79 14.00
N GLY A 258 7.57 -16.20 13.45
CA GLY A 258 8.15 -17.52 13.55
C GLY A 258 9.48 -17.51 14.31
N VAL A 259 10.34 -18.52 14.08
CA VAL A 259 11.68 -18.64 14.69
C VAL A 259 12.77 -18.23 13.68
N GLY A 260 13.93 -17.87 14.19
CA GLY A 260 15.10 -17.46 13.39
C GLY A 260 14.80 -16.17 12.61
N ASP A 261 15.01 -16.19 11.30
CA ASP A 261 14.80 -15.02 10.44
C ASP A 261 13.31 -14.72 10.14
N ASN A 262 12.38 -15.57 10.58
CA ASN A 262 10.94 -15.38 10.38
C ASN A 262 10.33 -14.47 11.47
N VAL A 263 10.91 -13.32 11.67
CA VAL A 263 10.46 -12.29 12.65
C VAL A 263 9.57 -11.25 11.97
N LEU A 264 8.78 -10.52 12.75
CA LEU A 264 8.05 -9.36 12.26
C LEU A 264 9.01 -8.17 12.17
N ILE A 265 9.07 -7.52 11.02
CA ILE A 265 9.95 -6.36 10.78
C ILE A 265 9.11 -5.17 10.35
N GLY A 266 9.14 -4.10 11.15
CA GLY A 266 8.53 -2.81 10.85
C GLY A 266 9.61 -1.75 10.59
N GLY A 267 9.77 -1.31 9.32
CA GLY A 267 10.72 -0.25 8.97
C GLY A 267 10.06 1.13 9.05
N PHE A 268 10.80 2.15 9.53
CA PHE A 268 10.35 3.53 9.52
C PHE A 268 11.51 4.51 9.33
N ILE A 269 11.21 5.72 8.87
CA ILE A 269 12.21 6.75 8.57
C ILE A 269 11.84 8.04 9.30
N ILE A 270 12.79 8.58 10.07
CA ILE A 270 12.68 9.90 10.66
C ILE A 270 13.36 10.91 9.72
N ARG A 271 12.57 11.87 9.24
CA ARG A 271 13.05 12.93 8.34
C ARG A 271 13.17 14.27 9.06
N GLY A 272 13.92 15.18 8.46
CA GLY A 272 14.16 16.53 8.98
C GLY A 272 15.48 16.65 9.71
N THR A 273 15.64 17.68 10.55
CA THR A 273 16.88 17.99 11.26
C THR A 273 16.79 17.77 12.77
N GLN A 274 15.60 17.49 13.27
CA GLN A 274 15.32 17.33 14.71
C GLN A 274 15.04 15.88 15.05
N SER A 275 15.52 15.44 16.21
CA SER A 275 15.16 14.14 16.78
C SER A 275 13.66 14.09 17.09
N LYS A 276 13.07 12.90 16.97
CA LYS A 276 11.68 12.62 17.27
C LYS A 276 11.57 11.65 18.43
N LYS A 277 10.65 11.94 19.35
CA LYS A 277 10.28 11.02 20.40
C LYS A 277 9.16 10.11 19.88
N LEU A 278 9.37 8.82 19.96
CA LEU A 278 8.44 7.80 19.46
C LEU A 278 7.99 6.91 20.62
N PHE A 279 6.74 6.49 20.56
CA PHE A 279 6.21 5.38 21.32
C PHE A 279 6.10 4.18 20.39
N LEU A 280 6.73 3.07 20.73
CA LEU A 280 6.64 1.82 19.99
C LEU A 280 6.07 0.74 20.90
N ARG A 281 5.24 -0.15 20.34
CA ARG A 281 4.75 -1.34 21.06
C ARG A 281 4.61 -2.54 20.14
N ALA A 282 4.79 -3.73 20.71
CA ALA A 282 4.52 -5.00 20.07
C ALA A 282 3.42 -5.72 20.85
N ILE A 283 2.32 -5.97 20.18
CA ILE A 283 1.09 -6.52 20.75
C ILE A 283 0.95 -7.98 20.33
N GLY A 284 0.64 -8.83 21.30
CA GLY A 284 0.49 -10.27 21.13
C GLY A 284 -0.73 -10.81 21.86
N PRO A 285 -0.66 -11.10 23.17
CA PRO A 285 -1.74 -11.73 23.91
C PRO A 285 -3.09 -11.02 23.79
N SER A 286 -3.11 -9.69 23.84
CA SER A 286 -4.35 -8.92 23.73
C SER A 286 -5.02 -9.02 22.36
N LEU A 287 -4.31 -9.40 21.29
CA LEU A 287 -4.92 -9.69 20.00
C LEU A 287 -5.88 -10.90 20.06
N GLY A 288 -5.61 -11.87 20.95
CA GLY A 288 -6.48 -13.02 21.16
C GLY A 288 -7.87 -12.61 21.63
N SER A 289 -7.96 -11.64 22.54
CA SER A 289 -9.24 -11.09 23.01
C SER A 289 -10.02 -10.33 21.91
N LEU A 290 -9.32 -9.88 20.87
CA LEU A 290 -9.88 -9.22 19.68
C LEU A 290 -10.19 -10.22 18.55
N GLY A 291 -10.15 -11.54 18.82
CA GLY A 291 -10.51 -12.58 17.87
C GLY A 291 -9.39 -12.99 16.90
N VAL A 292 -8.14 -12.59 17.15
CA VAL A 292 -7.00 -13.04 16.33
C VAL A 292 -6.58 -14.44 16.80
N ALA A 293 -6.78 -15.44 15.94
CA ALA A 293 -6.34 -16.80 16.21
C ALA A 293 -4.81 -16.89 16.22
N ASN A 294 -4.27 -17.72 17.13
CA ASN A 294 -2.83 -17.95 17.28
C ASN A 294 -2.03 -16.65 17.49
N ALA A 295 -2.54 -15.72 18.28
CA ALA A 295 -1.78 -14.56 18.72
C ALA A 295 -0.50 -15.02 19.46
N ILE A 296 0.61 -14.29 19.26
CA ILE A 296 1.86 -14.60 19.97
C ILE A 296 1.68 -14.29 21.45
N ASN A 297 2.16 -15.18 22.32
CA ASN A 297 1.93 -15.04 23.76
C ASN A 297 2.87 -14.05 24.44
N ASP A 298 4.05 -13.82 23.86
CA ASP A 298 5.12 -13.09 24.52
C ASP A 298 6.04 -12.47 23.43
N PRO A 299 5.71 -11.27 22.92
CA PRO A 299 6.48 -10.58 21.88
C PRO A 299 7.60 -9.73 22.46
N VAL A 300 8.82 -9.95 22.00
CA VAL A 300 10.02 -9.17 22.32
C VAL A 300 10.32 -8.20 21.18
N MET A 301 10.58 -6.94 21.48
CA MET A 301 10.88 -5.91 20.48
C MET A 301 12.30 -5.37 20.59
N GLU A 302 13.00 -5.30 19.47
CA GLU A 302 14.26 -4.59 19.29
C GLU A 302 14.11 -3.46 18.26
N VAL A 303 14.60 -2.29 18.56
CA VAL A 303 14.72 -1.18 17.58
C VAL A 303 16.18 -1.08 17.14
N ARG A 304 16.41 -1.17 15.84
CA ARG A 304 17.75 -1.08 15.24
C ARG A 304 17.90 0.21 14.46
N GLY A 305 19.05 0.81 14.59
CA GLY A 305 19.44 2.06 13.92
C GLY A 305 20.00 1.83 12.50
N PRO A 306 20.45 2.93 11.83
CA PRO A 306 20.95 2.88 10.45
C PRO A 306 22.14 1.94 10.22
N THR A 307 22.91 1.66 11.26
CA THR A 307 24.07 0.74 11.22
C THR A 307 23.72 -0.72 11.53
N GLY A 308 22.43 -1.02 11.81
CA GLY A 308 21.98 -2.32 12.27
C GLY A 308 22.16 -2.56 13.79
N ALA A 309 22.80 -1.63 14.51
CA ALA A 309 22.96 -1.74 15.95
C ALA A 309 21.61 -1.58 16.68
N VAL A 310 21.40 -2.36 17.76
CA VAL A 310 20.24 -2.20 18.63
C VAL A 310 20.36 -0.88 19.37
N VAL A 311 19.37 -0.01 19.24
CA VAL A 311 19.30 1.30 19.91
C VAL A 311 18.32 1.33 21.08
N ALA A 312 17.35 0.41 21.08
CA ALA A 312 16.42 0.19 22.19
C ALA A 312 15.83 -1.21 22.11
N SER A 313 15.44 -1.79 23.23
CA SER A 313 14.72 -3.05 23.29
C SER A 313 13.82 -3.12 24.51
N ASN A 314 12.76 -3.89 24.40
CA ASN A 314 11.88 -4.20 25.52
C ASN A 314 11.26 -5.58 25.28
N ASP A 315 11.06 -6.30 26.37
CA ASP A 315 10.34 -7.56 26.44
C ASP A 315 8.96 -7.29 27.05
N ASP A 316 8.92 -7.11 28.35
CA ASP A 316 7.70 -6.80 29.11
C ASP A 316 7.62 -5.30 29.40
N TRP A 317 6.58 -4.61 28.96
CA TRP A 317 6.43 -3.18 29.17
C TRP A 317 6.26 -2.78 30.64
N THR A 318 5.82 -3.73 31.49
CA THR A 318 5.62 -3.52 32.91
C THR A 318 6.91 -3.55 33.74
N THR A 319 8.03 -3.92 33.09
CA THR A 319 9.35 -3.93 33.70
C THR A 319 10.20 -2.77 33.20
N GLY A 320 11.01 -2.15 34.02
CA GLY A 320 11.93 -1.09 33.62
C GLY A 320 11.52 0.32 34.03
N SER A 321 12.30 1.32 33.60
CA SER A 321 12.19 2.71 34.05
C SER A 321 11.09 3.53 33.39
N GLN A 322 10.50 3.05 32.30
CA GLN A 322 9.53 3.80 31.49
C GLN A 322 8.06 3.50 31.82
N VAL A 323 7.78 2.60 32.76
CA VAL A 323 6.41 2.12 33.08
C VAL A 323 5.44 3.27 33.34
N SER A 324 5.82 4.24 34.15
CA SER A 324 4.96 5.38 34.52
C SER A 324 4.66 6.26 33.27
N GLU A 325 5.64 6.48 32.40
CA GLU A 325 5.45 7.26 31.18
C GLU A 325 4.59 6.50 30.17
N ILE A 326 4.82 5.20 30.00
CA ILE A 326 4.01 4.32 29.15
C ILE A 326 2.56 4.32 29.63
N GLN A 327 2.30 4.18 30.91
CA GLN A 327 0.94 4.25 31.48
C GLN A 327 0.26 5.60 31.24
N SER A 328 0.99 6.70 31.44
CA SER A 328 0.44 8.06 31.27
C SER A 328 0.19 8.43 29.82
N SER A 329 0.83 7.76 28.86
CA SER A 329 0.65 7.98 27.44
C SER A 329 -0.75 7.63 26.91
N GLY A 330 -1.47 6.74 27.61
CA GLY A 330 -2.74 6.16 27.14
C GLY A 330 -2.57 5.14 26.01
N LEU A 331 -1.33 4.77 25.67
CA LEU A 331 -0.97 3.78 24.65
C LEU A 331 -0.42 2.47 25.26
N ALA A 332 -0.38 2.38 26.60
CA ALA A 332 0.10 1.20 27.29
C ALA A 332 -0.61 -0.07 26.78
N PRO A 333 0.12 -1.15 26.48
CA PRO A 333 -0.47 -2.43 26.19
C PRO A 333 -1.38 -2.92 27.32
N SER A 334 -2.37 -3.74 27.02
CA SER A 334 -3.31 -4.26 28.03
C SER A 334 -2.80 -5.51 28.74
N ASP A 335 -1.88 -6.23 28.12
CA ASP A 335 -1.27 -7.44 28.68
C ASP A 335 0.14 -7.12 29.16
N PRO A 336 0.57 -7.61 30.34
CA PRO A 336 1.90 -7.34 30.90
C PRO A 336 3.05 -7.96 30.10
N TYR A 337 2.82 -9.02 29.36
CA TYR A 337 3.80 -9.70 28.50
C TYR A 337 3.96 -9.07 27.10
N GLU A 338 3.34 -7.94 26.85
CA GLU A 338 3.51 -7.19 25.59
C GLU A 338 4.66 -6.20 25.73
N SER A 339 5.39 -5.95 24.62
CA SER A 339 6.48 -5.00 24.62
C SER A 339 5.99 -3.57 24.41
N ALA A 340 6.54 -2.59 25.12
CA ALA A 340 6.43 -1.18 24.78
C ALA A 340 7.65 -0.39 25.24
N LEU A 341 8.04 0.61 24.44
CA LEU A 341 9.14 1.51 24.79
C LEU A 341 8.91 2.91 24.19
N ILE A 342 9.52 3.89 24.85
CA ILE A 342 9.56 5.27 24.42
C ILE A 342 11.02 5.61 24.11
N VAL A 343 11.30 6.07 22.88
CA VAL A 343 12.66 6.34 22.44
C VAL A 343 12.73 7.64 21.65
N THR A 344 13.82 8.41 21.86
CA THR A 344 14.12 9.60 21.07
C THR A 344 15.18 9.26 20.04
N LEU A 345 14.83 9.37 18.77
CA LEU A 345 15.67 8.98 17.64
C LEU A 345 15.99 10.19 16.75
N SER A 346 17.23 10.29 16.31
CA SER A 346 17.67 11.30 15.34
C SER A 346 17.13 10.99 13.93
N PRO A 347 17.16 11.96 12.99
CA PRO A 347 16.84 11.66 11.59
C PRO A 347 17.69 10.48 11.07
N GLY A 348 17.01 9.50 10.43
CA GLY A 348 17.64 8.27 9.98
C GLY A 348 16.61 7.17 9.66
N THR A 349 17.13 6.01 9.23
CA THR A 349 16.32 4.79 8.95
C THR A 349 16.39 3.86 10.15
N TYR A 350 15.26 3.33 10.56
CA TYR A 350 15.13 2.45 11.72
C TYR A 350 14.28 1.24 11.41
N THR A 351 14.49 0.18 12.17
CA THR A 351 13.74 -1.06 12.03
C THR A 351 13.32 -1.54 13.42
N ALA A 352 12.03 -1.71 13.65
CA ALA A 352 11.51 -2.44 14.80
C ALA A 352 11.41 -3.92 14.41
N ILE A 353 12.08 -4.79 15.14
CA ILE A 353 12.06 -6.24 14.95
C ILE A 353 11.32 -6.85 16.13
N VAL A 354 10.28 -7.64 15.85
CA VAL A 354 9.53 -8.36 16.88
C VAL A 354 9.70 -9.86 16.69
N SER A 355 10.21 -10.50 17.71
CA SER A 355 10.35 -11.96 17.85
C SER A 355 9.51 -12.46 19.02
N GLY A 356 9.39 -13.77 19.17
CA GLY A 356 8.78 -14.35 20.37
C GLY A 356 9.81 -14.72 21.42
N TYR A 357 9.52 -14.44 22.68
CA TYR A 357 10.34 -14.87 23.80
C TYR A 357 10.54 -16.39 23.77
N ASN A 358 11.77 -16.85 23.98
CA ASN A 358 12.14 -18.26 23.92
C ASN A 358 11.65 -19.02 22.66
N GLY A 359 11.54 -18.33 21.53
CA GLY A 359 11.10 -18.93 20.27
C GLY A 359 9.57 -19.12 20.17
N ALA A 360 8.79 -18.42 20.97
CA ALA A 360 7.34 -18.36 20.83
C ALA A 360 6.95 -17.91 19.42
N GLN A 361 5.88 -18.49 18.90
CA GLN A 361 5.40 -18.20 17.56
C GLN A 361 3.92 -17.80 17.61
N GLY A 362 3.50 -16.96 16.66
CA GLY A 362 2.10 -16.54 16.60
C GLY A 362 1.93 -15.29 15.76
N VAL A 363 0.73 -14.73 15.78
CA VAL A 363 0.41 -13.45 15.13
C VAL A 363 0.71 -12.32 16.10
N GLY A 364 1.58 -11.39 15.69
CA GLY A 364 1.90 -10.18 16.45
C GLY A 364 1.60 -8.93 15.65
N LEU A 365 1.51 -7.79 16.34
CA LEU A 365 1.30 -6.46 15.80
C LEU A 365 2.40 -5.54 16.33
N VAL A 366 3.09 -4.83 15.46
CA VAL A 366 4.01 -3.74 15.83
C VAL A 366 3.38 -2.41 15.46
N GLU A 367 3.49 -1.45 16.36
CA GLU A 367 2.99 -0.09 16.15
C GLU A 367 4.03 0.94 16.56
N ALA A 368 4.09 2.04 15.79
CA ALA A 368 4.93 3.20 16.07
C ALA A 368 4.09 4.48 16.01
N TYR A 369 4.20 5.30 17.05
CA TYR A 369 3.50 6.57 17.20
C TYR A 369 4.52 7.69 17.34
N GLU A 370 4.31 8.85 16.70
CA GLU A 370 5.01 10.06 17.11
C GLU A 370 4.46 10.49 18.47
N TYR A 371 5.34 10.61 19.47
CA TYR A 371 4.96 10.81 20.86
C TYR A 371 5.48 12.15 21.37
N ASP A 372 4.59 13.15 21.42
CA ASP A 372 4.84 14.41 22.12
C ASP A 372 4.09 14.40 23.46
N ALA A 373 4.82 14.58 24.55
CA ALA A 373 4.22 14.61 25.89
C ALA A 373 3.15 15.72 26.07
N ASN A 374 3.09 16.69 25.13
CA ASN A 374 2.11 17.78 25.11
C ASN A 374 0.89 17.52 24.23
N THR A 375 0.85 16.46 23.46
CA THR A 375 -0.33 16.05 22.67
C THR A 375 -1.11 14.97 23.39
N THR A 376 -1.62 15.30 24.56
CA THR A 376 -2.56 14.45 25.26
C THR A 376 -3.86 14.36 24.48
N ARG A 377 -4.18 13.14 24.02
CA ARG A 377 -5.50 12.60 23.71
C ARG A 377 -6.14 13.07 22.38
N PRO A 378 -6.54 12.13 21.50
CA PRO A 378 -7.57 12.41 20.51
C PRO A 378 -8.81 12.85 21.27
N SER A 379 -9.32 14.02 20.95
CA SER A 379 -10.52 14.59 21.56
C SER A 379 -11.74 13.73 21.20
N GLY A 380 -11.98 12.70 22.00
CA GLY A 380 -13.26 12.01 22.05
C GLY A 380 -14.32 13.02 22.48
N ASN A 381 -15.31 13.14 21.65
CA ASN A 381 -16.55 13.92 21.71
C ASN A 381 -17.05 14.12 23.16
N ARG A 382 -16.70 15.25 23.77
CA ARG A 382 -17.39 15.70 25.00
C ARG A 382 -18.72 16.28 24.57
N ARG A 383 -19.78 15.50 24.75
CA ARG A 383 -21.12 16.06 24.85
C ARG A 383 -21.09 17.10 25.97
N ARG A 384 -21.24 18.37 25.63
CA ARG A 384 -21.52 19.42 26.61
C ARG A 384 -22.95 19.18 27.09
N SER A 385 -23.08 18.67 28.30
CA SER A 385 -24.32 18.78 29.06
C SER A 385 -24.43 20.23 29.51
N ASN A 386 -25.23 21.01 28.82
CA ASN A 386 -25.68 22.31 29.32
C ASN A 386 -26.90 22.08 30.23
N ASP A 387 -26.65 21.66 31.47
CA ASP A 387 -27.66 21.83 32.52
C ASP A 387 -27.38 23.12 33.26
N ARG A 388 -28.04 24.18 32.80
CA ARG A 388 -28.20 25.40 33.54
C ARG A 388 -29.68 25.62 33.79
N TRP A 389 -30.21 24.95 34.80
CA TRP A 389 -31.45 25.32 35.45
C TRP A 389 -31.15 26.40 36.49
N SER A 390 -31.44 27.67 36.16
CA SER A 390 -31.53 28.73 37.16
C SER A 390 -32.98 28.82 37.65
N HIS A 391 -33.20 28.36 38.85
CA HIS A 391 -34.36 28.80 39.63
C HIS A 391 -34.31 30.30 39.83
N ARG A 392 -35.31 30.99 39.34
CA ARG A 392 -35.70 32.30 39.87
C ARG A 392 -37.10 32.17 40.48
N SER A 393 -37.09 32.09 41.79
CA SER A 393 -38.22 32.49 42.62
C SER A 393 -38.34 34.03 42.57
N GLY A 394 -39.49 34.53 42.30
CA GLY A 394 -39.78 35.96 42.33
C GLY A 394 -41.26 36.17 42.56
N GLN A 395 -41.55 36.54 43.78
CA GLN A 395 -42.85 36.94 44.32
C GLN A 395 -43.42 38.23 43.68
N ARG A 396 -44.77 38.34 43.88
CA ARG A 396 -45.63 39.58 43.98
C ARG A 396 -46.12 40.09 42.62
N ARG A 397 -47.34 40.46 42.51
CA ARG A 397 -48.56 40.71 43.33
C ARG A 397 -49.77 40.42 42.52
#